data_b8f52953a48116c8372b59180c420cb7
#
_entry.id   b8f52953a48116c8372b59180c420cb7
#
_cell.length_a   1.000
_cell.length_b   1.000
_cell.length_c   1.000
_cell.angle_alpha   90.00
_cell.angle_beta   90.00
_cell.angle_gamma   90.00
#
_symmetry.space_group_name_H-M   'P 1'
#
loop_
_entity.id
_entity.type
_entity.pdbx_description
1 polymer ?
#
loop_
_entity_poly.entity_id
_entity_poly.type
_entity_poly.pdbx_seq_one_letter_code
_entity_poly.pdbx_strand_id
1 'polypeptide(L)'
;MTTPRAEEYFRGKRVLPTELRTREFARLPLWVKEQSFFMAGVMDAELAGAFQRASQAVLDGTMGEAEATRIIREGLAKSGYKPEPGQEGTIKDLTTVHRQLINLRTNVALANGWVNDVNRRKSANIQPALKLVRGRNADEPRLWTQKLWPEAVAASGSKASPDRMAALID
;
A
#
# COMPACT_ATOMS: atom_id res chain seq x y z
N MET A 1 15.89 -21.12 -7.27
CA MET A 1 15.10 -19.88 -7.50
C MET A 1 15.18 -19.05 -6.22
N THR A 2 15.75 -17.87 -6.31
CA THR A 2 15.90 -16.97 -5.15
C THR A 2 14.53 -16.48 -4.69
N THR A 3 14.32 -16.44 -3.37
CA THR A 3 13.10 -15.86 -2.77
C THR A 3 13.13 -14.35 -3.00
N PRO A 4 12.08 -13.75 -3.56
CA PRO A 4 12.04 -12.30 -3.74
C PRO A 4 12.07 -11.61 -2.38
N ARG A 5 12.77 -10.48 -2.30
CA ARG A 5 12.86 -9.66 -1.11
C ARG A 5 12.05 -8.38 -1.29
N ALA A 6 11.40 -7.95 -0.23
CA ALA A 6 10.55 -6.77 -0.26
C ALA A 6 11.34 -5.51 -0.60
N GLU A 7 12.58 -5.43 -0.10
CA GLU A 7 13.51 -4.33 -0.33
C GLU A 7 13.89 -4.19 -1.81
N GLU A 8 14.17 -5.31 -2.47
CA GLU A 8 14.52 -5.36 -3.90
C GLU A 8 13.34 -4.97 -4.78
N TYR A 9 12.17 -5.53 -4.48
CA TYR A 9 10.93 -5.17 -5.16
C TYR A 9 10.62 -3.68 -5.05
N PHE A 10 10.69 -3.14 -3.84
CA PHE A 10 10.36 -1.73 -3.60
C PHE A 10 11.37 -0.79 -4.26
N ARG A 11 12.67 -1.14 -4.24
CA ARG A 11 13.74 -0.38 -4.89
C ARG A 11 13.57 -0.30 -6.41
N GLY A 12 12.97 -1.30 -7.03
CA GLY A 12 12.66 -1.33 -8.46
C GLY A 12 11.50 -0.42 -8.88
N LYS A 13 10.72 0.12 -7.94
CA LYS A 13 9.59 1.01 -8.26
C LYS A 13 10.07 2.37 -8.74
N ARG A 14 9.38 2.89 -9.76
CA ARG A 14 9.60 4.25 -10.27
C ARG A 14 8.61 5.21 -9.65
N VAL A 15 9.08 6.38 -9.25
CA VAL A 15 8.21 7.46 -8.79
C VAL A 15 7.26 7.84 -9.92
N LEU A 16 5.97 7.88 -9.62
CA LEU A 16 4.91 8.31 -10.54
C LEU A 16 4.32 9.64 -10.03
N PRO A 17 4.85 10.79 -10.46
CA PRO A 17 4.23 12.09 -10.16
C PRO A 17 2.86 12.15 -10.84
N THR A 18 1.81 12.45 -10.09
CA THR A 18 0.46 12.38 -10.65
C THR A 18 -0.56 13.14 -9.81
N GLU A 19 -1.56 13.69 -10.48
CA GLU A 19 -2.76 14.25 -9.85
C GLU A 19 -3.79 13.19 -9.45
N LEU A 20 -3.62 11.95 -9.90
CA LEU A 20 -4.56 10.86 -9.64
C LEU A 20 -4.83 10.71 -8.14
N ARG A 21 -6.08 10.49 -7.82
CA ARG A 21 -6.51 10.09 -6.47
C ARG A 21 -6.40 8.56 -6.32
N THR A 22 -6.41 8.09 -5.08
CA THR A 22 -6.28 6.65 -4.77
C THR A 22 -7.28 5.76 -5.54
N ARG A 23 -8.53 6.23 -5.72
CA ARG A 23 -9.56 5.49 -6.45
C ARG A 23 -9.27 5.38 -7.95
N GLU A 24 -8.68 6.40 -8.53
CA GLU A 24 -8.29 6.42 -9.96
C GLU A 24 -7.08 5.54 -10.18
N PHE A 25 -6.07 5.65 -9.30
CA PHE A 25 -4.91 4.77 -9.32
C PHE A 25 -5.31 3.28 -9.18
N ALA A 26 -6.31 2.97 -8.36
CA ALA A 26 -6.81 1.60 -8.20
C ALA A 26 -7.36 0.99 -9.50
N ARG A 27 -7.82 1.82 -10.46
CA ARG A 27 -8.32 1.38 -11.77
C ARG A 27 -7.22 1.15 -12.82
N LEU A 28 -5.99 1.58 -12.54
CA LEU A 28 -4.86 1.35 -13.46
C LEU A 28 -4.53 -0.15 -13.57
N PRO A 29 -3.94 -0.57 -14.70
CA PRO A 29 -3.46 -1.93 -14.89
C PRO A 29 -2.52 -2.37 -13.75
N LEU A 30 -2.55 -3.65 -13.39
CA LEU A 30 -1.77 -4.19 -12.28
C LEU A 30 -0.28 -3.92 -12.45
N TRP A 31 0.26 -4.09 -13.66
CA TRP A 31 1.68 -3.88 -13.94
C TRP A 31 2.14 -2.44 -13.65
N VAL A 32 1.27 -1.42 -13.88
CA VAL A 32 1.58 -0.02 -13.52
C VAL A 32 1.69 0.10 -12.01
N LYS A 33 0.73 -0.47 -11.27
CA LYS A 33 0.71 -0.41 -9.80
C LYS A 33 1.90 -1.14 -9.16
N GLU A 34 2.32 -2.23 -9.77
CA GLU A 34 3.48 -3.00 -9.29
C GLU A 34 4.80 -2.27 -9.52
N GLN A 35 4.94 -1.56 -10.63
CA GLN A 35 6.18 -0.85 -11.00
C GLN A 35 6.26 0.59 -10.49
N SER A 36 5.16 1.14 -9.97
CA SER A 36 5.11 2.54 -9.57
C SER A 36 5.14 2.72 -8.06
N PHE A 37 5.90 3.74 -7.61
CA PHE A 37 5.69 4.36 -6.32
C PHE A 37 4.71 5.52 -6.50
N PHE A 38 3.58 5.45 -5.82
CA PHE A 38 2.46 6.35 -6.01
C PHE A 38 2.12 7.10 -4.72
N MET A 39 1.88 8.38 -4.86
CA MET A 39 1.28 9.22 -3.83
C MET A 39 0.12 10.02 -4.42
N ALA A 40 -1.08 9.88 -3.85
CA ALA A 40 -2.29 10.53 -4.36
C ALA A 40 -2.17 12.06 -4.39
N GLY A 41 -2.30 12.64 -5.59
CA GLY A 41 -2.28 14.09 -5.79
C GLY A 41 -0.91 14.75 -5.57
N VAL A 42 0.19 14.03 -5.71
CA VAL A 42 1.55 14.57 -5.59
C VAL A 42 2.22 14.59 -6.96
N MET A 43 2.30 15.78 -7.54
CA MET A 43 2.97 16.03 -8.83
C MET A 43 4.47 16.26 -8.72
N ASP A 44 4.94 16.63 -7.54
CA ASP A 44 6.36 16.88 -7.30
C ASP A 44 7.12 15.54 -7.18
N ALA A 45 7.96 15.27 -8.18
CA ALA A 45 8.78 14.06 -8.25
C ALA A 45 9.84 13.99 -7.14
N GLU A 46 10.41 15.13 -6.74
CA GLU A 46 11.41 15.17 -5.66
C GLU A 46 10.76 14.86 -4.31
N LEU A 47 9.59 15.43 -4.07
CA LEU A 47 8.82 15.16 -2.86
C LEU A 47 8.40 13.69 -2.79
N ALA A 48 7.82 13.16 -3.85
CA ALA A 48 7.45 11.75 -3.93
C ALA A 48 8.68 10.84 -3.78
N GLY A 49 9.83 11.23 -4.36
CA GLY A 49 11.11 10.55 -4.20
C GLY A 49 11.63 10.57 -2.75
N ALA A 50 11.41 11.66 -2.00
CA ALA A 50 11.77 11.71 -0.58
C ALA A 50 10.97 10.69 0.25
N PHE A 51 9.67 10.57 0.00
CA PHE A 51 8.84 9.53 0.62
C PHE A 51 9.25 8.11 0.22
N GLN A 52 9.63 7.90 -1.05
CA GLN A 52 10.13 6.61 -1.50
C GLN A 52 11.44 6.24 -0.79
N ARG A 53 12.41 7.15 -0.72
CA ARG A 53 13.68 6.91 -0.02
C ARG A 53 13.48 6.62 1.46
N ALA A 54 12.62 7.38 2.13
CA ALA A 54 12.28 7.16 3.53
C ALA A 54 11.65 5.76 3.75
N SER A 55 10.69 5.38 2.89
CA SER A 55 10.06 4.05 2.94
C SER A 55 11.08 2.93 2.67
N GLN A 56 11.99 3.12 1.71
CA GLN A 56 13.04 2.16 1.41
C GLN A 56 13.99 1.96 2.60
N ALA A 57 14.42 3.05 3.25
CA ALA A 57 15.33 2.98 4.39
C ALA A 57 14.71 2.23 5.58
N VAL A 58 13.41 2.42 5.81
CA VAL A 58 12.68 1.65 6.85
C VAL A 58 12.56 0.18 6.45
N LEU A 59 12.29 -0.10 5.19
CA LEU A 59 12.15 -1.46 4.67
C LEU A 59 13.50 -2.21 4.71
N ASP A 60 14.59 -1.53 4.39
CA ASP A 60 15.97 -2.05 4.49
C ASP A 60 16.42 -2.24 5.97
N GLY A 61 15.66 -1.74 6.95
CA GLY A 61 16.01 -1.78 8.37
C GLY A 61 17.16 -0.83 8.75
N THR A 62 17.55 0.08 7.86
CA THR A 62 18.63 1.04 8.10
C THR A 62 18.18 2.26 8.89
N MET A 63 16.87 2.48 8.99
CA MET A 63 16.29 3.67 9.61
C MET A 63 15.00 3.34 10.35
N GLY A 64 14.78 3.99 11.49
CA GLY A 64 13.49 3.94 12.19
C GLY A 64 12.48 4.93 11.60
N GLU A 65 11.18 4.73 11.91
CA GLU A 65 10.10 5.60 11.41
C GLU A 65 10.30 7.08 11.78
N ALA A 66 10.82 7.35 12.98
CA ALA A 66 11.05 8.72 13.45
C ALA A 66 12.10 9.46 12.59
N GLU A 67 13.17 8.77 12.21
CA GLU A 67 14.22 9.35 11.36
C GLU A 67 13.76 9.43 9.91
N ALA A 68 13.02 8.44 9.41
CA ALA A 68 12.43 8.46 8.08
C ALA A 68 11.49 9.67 7.90
N THR A 69 10.70 10.02 8.94
CA THR A 69 9.86 11.23 8.90
C THR A 69 10.69 12.52 8.83
N ARG A 70 11.94 12.55 9.33
CA ARG A 70 12.84 13.69 9.16
C ARG A 70 13.20 13.90 7.69
N ILE A 71 13.54 12.83 6.96
CA ILE A 71 13.82 12.91 5.51
C ILE A 71 12.61 13.45 4.75
N ILE A 72 11.41 12.98 5.10
CA ILE A 72 10.16 13.48 4.50
C ILE A 72 9.99 14.98 4.75
N ARG A 73 10.22 15.47 5.97
CA ARG A 73 10.10 16.89 6.29
C ARG A 73 11.13 17.73 5.54
N GLU A 74 12.35 17.25 5.39
CA GLU A 74 13.37 17.91 4.58
C GLU A 74 12.95 17.98 3.11
N GLY A 75 12.35 16.93 2.57
CA GLY A 75 11.76 16.91 1.23
C GLY A 75 10.63 17.91 1.07
N LEU A 76 9.71 17.98 2.04
CA LEU A 76 8.62 18.96 2.08
C LEU A 76 9.15 20.41 2.12
N ALA A 77 10.16 20.66 2.94
CA ALA A 77 10.77 22.00 3.02
C ALA A 77 11.45 22.39 1.70
N LYS A 78 12.15 21.46 1.04
CA LYS A 78 12.82 21.71 -0.25
C LYS A 78 11.82 21.96 -1.38
N SER A 79 10.72 21.20 -1.42
CA SER A 79 9.67 21.36 -2.44
C SER A 79 8.84 22.63 -2.26
N GLY A 80 8.95 23.31 -1.10
CA GLY A 80 8.10 24.44 -0.76
C GLY A 80 6.63 24.06 -0.61
N TYR A 81 6.34 22.78 -0.33
CA TYR A 81 4.98 22.27 -0.19
C TYR A 81 4.19 23.07 0.86
N LYS A 82 2.98 23.48 0.46
CA LYS A 82 1.97 24.05 1.36
C LYS A 82 0.68 23.27 1.18
N PRO A 83 -0.04 22.95 2.27
CA PRO A 83 -1.35 22.33 2.15
C PRO A 83 -2.33 23.25 1.43
N GLU A 84 -3.33 22.66 0.77
CA GLU A 84 -4.42 23.44 0.19
C GLU A 84 -5.19 24.19 1.31
N PRO A 85 -5.71 25.41 1.05
CA PRO A 85 -6.48 26.16 2.05
C PRO A 85 -7.63 25.31 2.63
N GLY A 86 -7.72 25.26 3.95
CA GLY A 86 -8.71 24.47 4.68
C GLY A 86 -8.38 22.98 4.81
N GLN A 87 -7.19 22.55 4.38
CA GLN A 87 -6.72 21.17 4.57
C GLN A 87 -5.57 21.07 5.60
N GLU A 88 -5.17 22.19 6.18
CA GLU A 88 -4.11 22.27 7.18
C GLU A 88 -4.44 21.40 8.39
N GLY A 89 -3.47 20.59 8.81
CA GLY A 89 -3.61 19.67 9.94
C GLY A 89 -4.53 18.46 9.69
N THR A 90 -5.15 18.35 8.51
CA THR A 90 -6.00 17.20 8.16
C THR A 90 -5.17 16.01 7.65
N ILE A 91 -5.84 14.88 7.42
CA ILE A 91 -5.21 13.69 6.81
C ILE A 91 -4.69 13.93 5.38
N LYS A 92 -5.09 15.03 4.73
CA LYS A 92 -4.61 15.39 3.40
C LYS A 92 -3.33 16.22 3.44
N ASP A 93 -3.04 16.83 4.57
CA ASP A 93 -1.84 17.63 4.79
C ASP A 93 -0.61 16.74 4.99
N LEU A 94 0.32 16.79 4.02
CA LEU A 94 1.56 16.01 4.06
C LEU A 94 2.54 16.46 5.15
N THR A 95 2.34 17.66 5.74
CA THR A 95 3.19 18.15 6.83
C THR A 95 2.89 17.47 8.16
N THR A 96 1.71 16.86 8.30
CA THR A 96 1.32 16.16 9.52
C THR A 96 2.07 14.84 9.69
N VAL A 97 2.58 14.60 10.90
CA VAL A 97 3.28 13.34 11.25
C VAL A 97 2.40 12.13 10.97
N HIS A 98 1.11 12.25 11.29
CA HIS A 98 0.14 11.17 11.07
C HIS A 98 0.06 10.77 9.59
N ARG A 99 -0.03 11.74 8.68
CA ARG A 99 -0.05 11.48 7.23
C ARG A 99 1.26 10.88 6.72
N GLN A 100 2.39 11.36 7.23
CA GLN A 100 3.71 10.83 6.90
C GLN A 100 3.82 9.36 7.31
N LEU A 101 3.45 9.03 8.55
CA LEU A 101 3.48 7.66 9.06
C LEU A 101 2.51 6.72 8.31
N ILE A 102 1.31 7.18 7.96
CA ILE A 102 0.38 6.38 7.15
C ILE A 102 1.01 6.04 5.81
N ASN A 103 1.58 7.01 5.09
CA ASN A 103 2.22 6.75 3.80
C ASN A 103 3.38 5.76 3.93
N LEU A 104 4.24 5.98 4.91
CA LEU A 104 5.42 5.15 5.18
C LEU A 104 5.01 3.70 5.47
N ARG A 105 4.14 3.50 6.45
CA ARG A 105 3.66 2.18 6.87
C ARG A 105 2.89 1.45 5.76
N THR A 106 2.07 2.18 5.00
CA THR A 106 1.32 1.60 3.88
C THR A 106 2.27 1.07 2.80
N ASN A 107 3.30 1.83 2.43
CA ASN A 107 4.25 1.41 1.40
C ASN A 107 5.09 0.22 1.85
N VAL A 108 5.55 0.21 3.11
CA VAL A 108 6.27 -0.93 3.69
C VAL A 108 5.37 -2.18 3.74
N ALA A 109 4.12 -2.03 4.18
CA ALA A 109 3.17 -3.13 4.24
C ALA A 109 2.83 -3.69 2.84
N LEU A 110 2.68 -2.82 1.83
CA LEU A 110 2.43 -3.23 0.44
C LEU A 110 3.62 -4.01 -0.14
N ALA A 111 4.85 -3.60 0.13
CA ALA A 111 6.04 -4.31 -0.32
C ALA A 111 6.12 -5.72 0.29
N ASN A 112 5.92 -5.84 1.60
CA ASN A 112 5.88 -7.13 2.28
C ASN A 112 4.69 -8.00 1.81
N GLY A 113 3.52 -7.39 1.59
CA GLY A 113 2.34 -8.07 1.06
C GLY A 113 2.58 -8.68 -0.33
N TRP A 114 3.29 -7.94 -1.21
CA TRP A 114 3.67 -8.45 -2.53
C TRP A 114 4.57 -9.69 -2.43
N VAL A 115 5.61 -9.65 -1.59
CA VAL A 115 6.51 -10.80 -1.38
C VAL A 115 5.74 -11.99 -0.84
N ASN A 116 4.86 -11.76 0.13
CA ASN A 116 4.02 -12.82 0.68
C ASN A 116 3.13 -13.45 -0.40
N ASP A 117 2.53 -12.65 -1.29
CA ASP A 117 1.71 -13.15 -2.40
C ASP A 117 2.54 -13.96 -3.41
N VAL A 118 3.73 -13.48 -3.78
CA VAL A 118 4.63 -14.23 -4.68
C VAL A 118 5.05 -15.56 -4.06
N ASN A 119 5.41 -15.58 -2.77
CA ASN A 119 5.79 -16.80 -2.07
C ASN A 119 4.62 -17.78 -1.97
N ARG A 120 3.43 -17.26 -1.67
CA ARG A 120 2.20 -18.03 -1.65
C ARG A 120 1.92 -18.70 -3.00
N ARG A 121 2.02 -17.95 -4.10
CA ARG A 121 1.83 -18.52 -5.46
C ARG A 121 2.84 -19.63 -5.77
N LYS A 122 4.10 -19.48 -5.32
CA LYS A 122 5.13 -20.53 -5.46
C LYS A 122 4.81 -21.79 -4.65
N SER A 123 4.19 -21.64 -3.50
CA SER A 123 3.81 -22.76 -2.61
C SER A 123 2.39 -23.28 -2.85
N ALA A 124 1.68 -22.79 -3.87
CA ALA A 124 0.28 -23.14 -4.12
C ALA A 124 0.04 -24.64 -4.34
N ASN A 125 1.04 -25.38 -4.83
CA ASN A 125 0.95 -26.84 -5.00
C ASN A 125 0.95 -27.59 -3.65
N ILE A 126 1.51 -26.98 -2.59
CA ILE A 126 1.61 -27.56 -1.25
C ILE A 126 0.52 -26.97 -0.34
N GLN A 127 0.21 -25.69 -0.54
CA GLN A 127 -0.77 -24.94 0.24
C GLN A 127 -1.78 -24.26 -0.70
N PRO A 128 -2.73 -25.00 -1.29
CA PRO A 128 -3.63 -24.47 -2.32
C PRO A 128 -4.72 -23.56 -1.78
N ALA A 129 -4.99 -23.57 -0.48
CA ALA A 129 -6.06 -22.83 0.15
C ALA A 129 -5.55 -21.70 1.05
N LEU A 130 -6.28 -20.59 1.09
CA LEU A 130 -6.09 -19.49 2.02
C LEU A 130 -7.31 -19.37 2.92
N LYS A 131 -7.07 -19.15 4.20
CA LYS A 131 -8.11 -18.75 5.14
C LYS A 131 -8.03 -17.25 5.38
N LEU A 132 -9.13 -16.54 5.19
CA LEU A 132 -9.24 -15.16 5.61
C LEU A 132 -9.39 -15.12 7.14
N VAL A 133 -8.38 -14.56 7.81
CA VAL A 133 -8.41 -14.40 9.27
C VAL A 133 -8.69 -12.94 9.59
N ARG A 134 -9.69 -12.72 10.41
CA ARG A 134 -10.04 -11.38 10.87
C ARG A 134 -9.02 -10.88 11.89
N GLY A 135 -8.51 -9.67 11.69
CA GLY A 135 -7.68 -8.97 12.67
C GLY A 135 -8.50 -8.59 13.93
N ARG A 136 -7.88 -8.69 15.11
CA ARG A 136 -8.53 -8.45 16.41
C ARG A 136 -8.94 -6.99 16.67
N ASN A 137 -8.47 -6.03 15.89
CA ASN A 137 -8.56 -4.60 16.18
C ASN A 137 -9.68 -3.86 15.40
N ALA A 138 -10.73 -4.54 14.97
CA ALA A 138 -11.87 -3.85 14.35
C ALA A 138 -13.02 -3.80 15.38
N ASP A 139 -13.36 -2.61 15.86
CA ASP A 139 -14.50 -2.37 16.75
C ASP A 139 -15.82 -2.78 16.08
N GLU A 140 -15.90 -2.64 14.75
CA GLU A 140 -17.02 -3.14 13.97
C GLU A 140 -16.57 -4.19 12.92
N PRO A 141 -17.32 -5.29 12.76
CA PRO A 141 -17.05 -6.26 11.71
C PRO A 141 -17.25 -5.62 10.33
N ARG A 142 -16.21 -5.61 9.51
CA ARG A 142 -16.42 -5.34 8.09
C ARG A 142 -17.33 -6.42 7.51
N LEU A 143 -18.27 -6.03 6.67
CA LEU A 143 -19.19 -6.94 5.97
C LEU A 143 -18.46 -7.71 4.86
N TRP A 144 -17.44 -8.50 5.24
CA TRP A 144 -16.60 -9.22 4.29
C TRP A 144 -17.39 -10.27 3.51
N THR A 145 -18.17 -11.08 4.22
CA THR A 145 -18.95 -12.16 3.62
C THR A 145 -20.19 -11.66 2.89
N GLN A 146 -20.85 -10.63 3.44
CA GLN A 146 -22.11 -10.13 2.92
C GLN A 146 -21.96 -9.14 1.76
N LYS A 147 -20.87 -8.37 1.72
CA LYS A 147 -20.68 -7.29 0.75
C LYS A 147 -19.38 -7.39 -0.03
N LEU A 148 -18.24 -7.35 0.67
CA LEU A 148 -16.94 -7.20 0.00
C LEU A 148 -16.55 -8.46 -0.79
N TRP A 149 -16.87 -9.63 -0.27
CA TRP A 149 -16.53 -10.88 -0.94
C TRP A 149 -17.36 -11.13 -2.21
N PRO A 150 -18.70 -10.99 -2.20
CA PRO A 150 -19.49 -11.07 -3.43
C PRO A 150 -19.05 -10.07 -4.50
N GLU A 151 -18.72 -8.82 -4.11
CA GLU A 151 -18.20 -7.80 -5.04
C GLU A 151 -16.85 -8.22 -5.63
N ALA A 152 -15.94 -8.78 -4.82
CA ALA A 152 -14.63 -9.24 -5.28
C ALA A 152 -14.74 -10.45 -6.22
N VAL A 153 -15.63 -11.40 -5.93
CA VAL A 153 -15.92 -12.55 -6.81
C VAL A 153 -16.48 -12.09 -8.14
N ALA A 154 -17.46 -11.18 -8.13
CA ALA A 154 -18.03 -10.60 -9.34
C ALA A 154 -16.99 -9.86 -10.18
N ALA A 155 -16.12 -9.08 -9.55
CA ALA A 155 -15.05 -8.32 -10.22
C ALA A 155 -13.94 -9.22 -10.79
N SER A 156 -13.69 -10.39 -10.18
CA SER A 156 -12.65 -11.33 -10.63
C SER A 156 -13.09 -12.24 -11.77
N GLY A 157 -14.40 -12.27 -12.10
CA GLY A 157 -14.98 -13.23 -13.03
C GLY A 157 -14.90 -14.69 -12.54
N SER A 158 -14.59 -14.91 -11.27
CA SER A 158 -14.48 -16.24 -10.67
C SER A 158 -15.83 -16.94 -10.61
N LYS A 159 -15.84 -18.24 -10.91
CA LYS A 159 -17.02 -19.11 -10.73
C LYS A 159 -17.17 -19.62 -9.28
N ALA A 160 -16.35 -19.14 -8.35
CA ALA A 160 -16.45 -19.52 -6.94
C ALA A 160 -17.80 -19.05 -6.37
N SER A 161 -18.57 -19.98 -5.80
CA SER A 161 -19.82 -19.63 -5.13
C SER A 161 -19.52 -18.79 -3.88
N PRO A 162 -20.20 -17.66 -3.69
CA PRO A 162 -20.08 -16.87 -2.46
C PRO A 162 -20.35 -17.70 -1.20
N ASP A 163 -21.33 -18.62 -1.26
CA ASP A 163 -21.74 -19.46 -0.13
C ASP A 163 -20.66 -20.46 0.29
N ARG A 164 -19.92 -21.01 -0.67
CA ARG A 164 -18.83 -21.95 -0.41
C ARG A 164 -17.65 -21.31 0.28
N MET A 165 -17.46 -20.01 0.06
CA MET A 165 -16.37 -19.25 0.68
C MET A 165 -16.80 -18.68 2.04
N ALA A 166 -18.07 -18.36 2.24
CA ALA A 166 -18.60 -18.00 3.54
C ALA A 166 -18.45 -19.17 4.54
N ALA A 167 -18.74 -20.40 4.13
CA ALA A 167 -18.56 -21.59 4.95
C ALA A 167 -17.11 -21.92 5.32
N LEU A 168 -16.12 -21.29 4.69
CA LEU A 168 -14.68 -21.41 5.02
C LEU A 168 -14.20 -20.32 5.99
N ILE A 169 -15.05 -19.32 6.29
CA ILE A 169 -14.69 -18.14 7.09
C ILE A 169 -15.34 -18.21 8.49
N ASP A 170 -16.40 -19.00 8.67
CA ASP A 170 -17.03 -19.35 9.94
C ASP A 170 -16.28 -20.53 10.63
#